data_1b4b236ef2486c39009de9f41b5983a9
#
_entry.id   1b4b236ef2486c39009de9f41b5983a9
#
_cell.length_a   1.000
_cell.length_b   1.000
_cell.length_c   1.000
_cell.angle_alpha   90.00
_cell.angle_beta   90.00
_cell.angle_gamma   90.00
#
_symmetry.space_group_name_H-M   'P 1'
#
loop_
_entity.id
_entity.type
_entity.pdbx_description
1 polymer ?
#
loop_
_entity_poly.entity_id
_entity_poly.type
_entity_poly.pdbx_seq_one_letter_code
_entity_poly.pdbx_strand_id
1 'polypeptide(L)'
;MRGLLLAAILSFPTLVLAQNPAPQSARQALIEMFFGTAPNHLERHLPDVTKKSFFRMSSSESQNVLADLSSLSSQIKASGAKIETFDTGPTILTVEDKPTEDPQRMNRLEVTVERDDLVGDEDEIELALHLPQELQAQALPITPHIIFAMKTEADRWRLTDVTVMVKFPLADPDFLKSIEDTQRKKNEQMTLWAIRTIGAAEDGYHARRGSYACSLTGLSAANKPAPEGGGVFDPELATGRKGGYVFAISGCDGLHYKAVAEPAIADSGQRAFCTDERGAIRASADGKATTCLASGEELDPKVYPQYRFGSTD
;
A
#
# COMPACT_ATOMS: atom_id res chain seq x y z
N MET A 1 74.98 -35.54 -46.28
CA MET A 1 75.17 -34.67 -45.11
C MET A 1 73.77 -34.08 -44.77
N ARG A 2 73.14 -34.64 -43.75
CA ARG A 2 71.80 -34.23 -43.31
C ARG A 2 71.98 -33.44 -42.01
N GLY A 3 71.66 -32.12 -42.07
CA GLY A 3 71.66 -31.24 -40.90
C GLY A 3 70.34 -31.34 -40.16
N LEU A 4 70.40 -31.77 -38.90
CA LEU A 4 69.27 -31.70 -37.97
C LEU A 4 69.20 -30.28 -37.37
N LEU A 5 68.12 -29.55 -37.60
CA LEU A 5 67.77 -28.34 -36.90
C LEU A 5 66.87 -28.71 -35.66
N LEU A 6 67.47 -28.52 -34.47
CA LEU A 6 66.75 -28.61 -33.19
C LEU A 6 66.04 -27.29 -32.93
N ALA A 7 64.75 -27.30 -32.97
CA ALA A 7 63.91 -26.16 -32.53
C ALA A 7 63.66 -26.30 -31.02
N ALA A 8 64.23 -25.39 -30.23
CA ALA A 8 64.01 -25.28 -28.81
C ALA A 8 62.71 -24.49 -28.58
N ILE A 9 61.65 -25.18 -28.14
CA ILE A 9 60.39 -24.53 -27.73
C ILE A 9 60.57 -23.98 -26.32
N LEU A 10 60.71 -22.65 -26.21
CA LEU A 10 60.64 -21.90 -24.94
C LEU A 10 59.19 -21.80 -24.46
N SER A 11 58.87 -22.67 -23.54
CA SER A 11 57.56 -22.58 -22.80
C SER A 11 57.67 -21.45 -21.77
N PHE A 12 57.09 -20.30 -22.07
CA PHE A 12 56.86 -19.27 -21.04
C PHE A 12 55.68 -19.70 -20.14
N PRO A 13 55.86 -19.80 -18.81
CA PRO A 13 54.73 -19.95 -17.92
C PRO A 13 53.94 -18.67 -17.94
N THR A 14 52.70 -18.71 -18.47
CA THR A 14 51.70 -17.64 -18.27
C THR A 14 51.36 -17.59 -16.79
N LEU A 15 51.93 -16.61 -16.08
CA LEU A 15 51.46 -16.20 -14.76
C LEU A 15 50.02 -15.69 -14.91
N VAL A 16 49.06 -16.56 -14.65
CA VAL A 16 47.69 -16.14 -14.42
C VAL A 16 47.68 -15.40 -13.07
N LEU A 17 47.78 -14.08 -13.13
CA LEU A 17 47.51 -13.23 -11.98
C LEU A 17 46.05 -13.52 -11.62
N ALA A 18 45.81 -14.24 -10.54
CA ALA A 18 44.51 -14.35 -9.93
C ALA A 18 44.09 -12.92 -9.55
N GLN A 19 43.22 -12.33 -10.35
CA GLN A 19 42.58 -11.06 -9.99
C GLN A 19 41.76 -11.33 -8.74
N ASN A 20 42.18 -10.75 -7.61
CA ASN A 20 41.31 -10.71 -6.44
C ASN A 20 39.99 -10.07 -6.88
N PRO A 21 38.83 -10.67 -6.56
CA PRO A 21 37.57 -10.04 -6.86
C PRO A 21 37.59 -8.63 -6.27
N ALA A 22 37.04 -7.67 -7.02
CA ALA A 22 36.91 -6.31 -6.54
C ALA A 22 36.19 -6.33 -5.17
N PRO A 23 36.56 -5.48 -4.22
CA PRO A 23 35.89 -5.40 -2.93
C PRO A 23 34.41 -5.10 -3.15
N GLN A 24 33.57 -5.72 -2.35
CA GLN A 24 32.10 -5.52 -2.37
C GLN A 24 31.78 -4.03 -2.16
N SER A 25 30.90 -3.45 -2.98
CA SER A 25 30.39 -2.10 -2.75
C SER A 25 29.35 -2.09 -1.60
N ALA A 26 29.11 -0.92 -1.00
CA ALA A 26 28.06 -0.75 0.00
C ALA A 26 26.68 -1.13 -0.56
N ARG A 27 26.40 -0.76 -1.80
CA ARG A 27 25.18 -1.12 -2.51
C ARG A 27 25.01 -2.64 -2.68
N GLN A 28 26.06 -3.35 -3.07
CA GLN A 28 26.03 -4.81 -3.14
C GLN A 28 25.83 -5.44 -1.76
N ALA A 29 26.42 -4.88 -0.72
CA ALA A 29 26.22 -5.32 0.65
C ALA A 29 24.75 -5.09 1.11
N LEU A 30 24.17 -3.96 0.74
CA LEU A 30 22.77 -3.65 1.02
C LEU A 30 21.83 -4.66 0.33
N ILE A 31 22.08 -4.97 -0.93
CA ILE A 31 21.33 -6.01 -1.65
C ILE A 31 21.51 -7.38 -0.97
N GLU A 32 22.71 -7.74 -0.56
CA GLU A 32 22.96 -9.00 0.16
C GLU A 32 22.21 -9.06 1.49
N MET A 33 22.19 -7.97 2.26
CA MET A 33 21.50 -7.90 3.55
C MET A 33 20.02 -8.25 3.46
N PHE A 34 19.32 -7.76 2.45
CA PHE A 34 17.88 -7.91 2.35
C PHE A 34 17.46 -9.02 1.39
N PHE A 35 18.25 -9.32 0.36
CA PHE A 35 17.88 -10.26 -0.71
C PHE A 35 18.86 -11.40 -0.89
N GLY A 36 19.90 -11.49 -0.06
CA GLY A 36 20.87 -12.56 -0.08
C GLY A 36 20.23 -13.93 0.19
N THR A 37 20.87 -14.98 -0.33
CA THR A 37 20.43 -16.37 -0.13
C THR A 37 21.26 -17.10 0.92
N ALA A 38 22.38 -16.52 1.35
CA ALA A 38 23.25 -17.12 2.36
C ALA A 38 22.60 -17.09 3.74
N PRO A 39 22.79 -18.11 4.59
CA PRO A 39 22.28 -18.07 5.97
C PRO A 39 22.90 -16.88 6.71
N ASN A 40 22.08 -16.22 7.53
CA ASN A 40 22.47 -15.05 8.34
C ASN A 40 23.01 -13.87 7.52
N HIS A 41 22.49 -13.68 6.28
CA HIS A 41 22.96 -12.61 5.39
C HIS A 41 22.83 -11.22 6.03
N LEU A 42 21.75 -10.92 6.76
CA LEU A 42 21.61 -9.65 7.49
C LEU A 42 22.59 -9.53 8.65
N GLU A 43 22.73 -10.57 9.49
CA GLU A 43 23.61 -10.54 10.67
C GLU A 43 25.08 -10.29 10.31
N ARG A 44 25.52 -10.74 9.13
CA ARG A 44 26.89 -10.53 8.64
C ARG A 44 27.24 -9.05 8.49
N HIS A 45 26.24 -8.24 8.22
CA HIS A 45 26.37 -6.80 7.97
C HIS A 45 25.96 -5.93 9.15
N LEU A 46 25.63 -6.50 10.30
CA LEU A 46 25.39 -5.74 11.52
C LEU A 46 26.73 -5.46 12.23
N PRO A 47 26.88 -4.29 12.88
CA PRO A 47 28.02 -3.99 13.72
C PRO A 47 28.16 -5.01 14.86
N ASP A 48 29.41 -5.26 15.30
CA ASP A 48 29.66 -6.25 16.37
C ASP A 48 29.02 -5.85 17.70
N VAL A 49 28.88 -4.54 17.96
CA VAL A 49 28.15 -4.05 19.15
C VAL A 49 26.67 -4.41 19.10
N THR A 50 26.06 -4.28 17.91
CA THR A 50 24.65 -4.61 17.67
C THR A 50 24.43 -6.11 17.83
N LYS A 51 25.25 -6.96 17.23
CA LYS A 51 25.20 -8.42 17.40
C LYS A 51 25.27 -8.82 18.86
N LYS A 52 26.26 -8.28 19.64
CA LYS A 52 26.41 -8.59 21.07
C LYS A 52 25.19 -8.16 21.88
N SER A 53 24.53 -7.06 21.52
CA SER A 53 23.33 -6.58 22.19
C SER A 53 22.13 -7.47 21.88
N PHE A 54 21.94 -7.88 20.64
CA PHE A 54 20.88 -8.81 20.24
C PHE A 54 21.02 -10.18 20.89
N PHE A 55 22.22 -10.73 21.03
CA PHE A 55 22.46 -11.99 21.74
C PHE A 55 22.18 -11.91 23.25
N ARG A 56 22.26 -10.73 23.86
CA ARG A 56 21.91 -10.51 25.27
C ARG A 56 20.43 -10.34 25.51
N MET A 57 19.70 -9.84 24.53
CA MET A 57 18.26 -9.69 24.57
C MET A 57 17.60 -11.01 24.18
N SER A 58 17.62 -11.98 25.08
CA SER A 58 16.97 -13.30 24.88
C SER A 58 15.43 -13.22 24.89
N SER A 59 14.84 -12.04 24.70
CA SER A 59 13.40 -11.87 24.63
C SER A 59 12.89 -12.07 23.20
N SER A 60 11.74 -12.70 23.09
CA SER A 60 11.04 -12.97 21.82
C SER A 60 10.80 -11.72 20.94
N GLU A 61 10.80 -10.53 21.53
CA GLU A 61 10.51 -9.28 20.82
C GLU A 61 11.68 -8.78 19.95
N SER A 62 12.93 -8.88 20.41
CA SER A 62 14.08 -8.44 19.59
C SER A 62 14.43 -9.41 18.46
N GLN A 63 14.09 -10.69 18.64
CA GLN A 63 14.21 -11.67 17.56
C GLN A 63 13.21 -11.41 16.43
N ASN A 64 12.04 -10.86 16.74
CA ASN A 64 11.01 -10.60 15.75
C ASN A 64 11.44 -9.53 14.74
N VAL A 65 12.03 -8.40 15.14
CA VAL A 65 12.43 -7.32 14.23
C VAL A 65 13.49 -7.79 13.22
N LEU A 66 14.53 -8.48 13.67
CA LEU A 66 15.55 -9.03 12.75
C LEU A 66 15.04 -10.21 11.93
N ALA A 67 14.22 -11.08 12.54
CA ALA A 67 13.57 -12.16 11.83
C ALA A 67 12.62 -11.62 10.75
N ASP A 68 11.85 -10.58 11.04
CA ASP A 68 10.95 -9.93 10.10
C ASP A 68 11.72 -9.29 8.96
N LEU A 69 12.79 -8.53 9.25
CA LEU A 69 13.65 -7.95 8.22
C LEU A 69 14.34 -9.02 7.37
N SER A 70 14.86 -10.09 7.99
CA SER A 70 15.51 -11.18 7.26
C SER A 70 14.51 -12.02 6.45
N SER A 71 13.26 -12.09 6.89
CA SER A 71 12.20 -12.83 6.20
C SER A 71 11.53 -12.05 5.07
N LEU A 72 11.75 -10.74 4.98
CA LEU A 72 11.10 -9.87 4.00
C LEU A 72 11.24 -10.40 2.57
N SER A 73 12.46 -10.75 2.15
CA SER A 73 12.69 -11.31 0.81
C SER A 73 12.01 -12.67 0.61
N SER A 74 11.93 -13.48 1.68
CA SER A 74 11.25 -14.78 1.62
C SER A 74 9.74 -14.62 1.52
N GLN A 75 9.17 -13.66 2.22
CA GLN A 75 7.75 -13.32 2.15
C GLN A 75 7.37 -12.81 0.77
N ILE A 76 8.16 -11.89 0.18
CA ILE A 76 7.94 -11.39 -1.17
C ILE A 76 8.06 -12.54 -2.19
N LYS A 77 9.07 -13.41 -2.07
CA LYS A 77 9.21 -14.60 -2.94
C LYS A 77 8.04 -15.58 -2.78
N ALA A 78 7.55 -15.77 -1.54
CA ALA A 78 6.42 -16.66 -1.25
C ALA A 78 5.09 -16.14 -1.87
N SER A 79 4.93 -14.81 -2.02
CA SER A 79 3.79 -14.23 -2.75
C SER A 79 3.82 -14.57 -4.25
N GLY A 80 4.99 -15.01 -4.76
CA GLY A 80 5.25 -15.32 -6.15
C GLY A 80 5.55 -14.09 -7.00
N ALA A 81 5.84 -12.96 -6.37
CA ALA A 81 6.33 -11.77 -7.04
C ALA A 81 7.74 -12.01 -7.62
N LYS A 82 8.01 -11.38 -8.75
CA LYS A 82 9.33 -11.37 -9.37
C LYS A 82 10.14 -10.25 -8.74
N ILE A 83 11.31 -10.61 -8.19
CA ILE A 83 12.26 -9.66 -7.60
C ILE A 83 13.47 -9.57 -8.50
N GLU A 84 13.85 -8.36 -8.89
CA GLU A 84 15.12 -8.08 -9.57
C GLU A 84 15.90 -7.03 -8.78
N THR A 85 17.20 -7.27 -8.61
CA THR A 85 18.13 -6.36 -7.92
C THR A 85 19.24 -5.93 -8.85
N PHE A 86 19.68 -4.67 -8.70
CA PHE A 86 20.67 -4.05 -9.57
C PHE A 86 21.78 -3.40 -8.73
N ASP A 87 23.00 -3.81 -8.94
CA ASP A 87 24.18 -3.28 -8.24
C ASP A 87 24.75 -2.01 -8.87
N THR A 88 24.20 -1.59 -10.01
CA THR A 88 24.55 -0.38 -10.74
C THR A 88 23.32 0.30 -11.35
N GLY A 89 23.47 1.56 -11.74
CA GLY A 89 22.38 2.34 -12.35
C GLY A 89 21.42 2.98 -11.32
N PRO A 90 20.36 3.66 -11.75
CA PRO A 90 19.47 4.42 -10.86
C PRO A 90 18.53 3.54 -10.02
N THR A 91 18.19 2.36 -10.50
CA THR A 91 17.29 1.44 -9.78
C THR A 91 18.12 0.42 -9.00
N ILE A 92 17.76 0.15 -7.74
CA ILE A 92 18.38 -0.90 -6.92
C ILE A 92 17.53 -2.17 -6.85
N LEU A 93 16.21 -2.01 -6.91
CA LEU A 93 15.25 -3.09 -6.72
C LEU A 93 13.97 -2.85 -7.52
N THR A 94 13.45 -3.91 -8.14
CA THR A 94 12.07 -3.95 -8.63
C THR A 94 11.36 -5.18 -8.08
N VAL A 95 10.09 -5.02 -7.72
CA VAL A 95 9.20 -6.11 -7.31
C VAL A 95 7.97 -6.03 -8.18
N GLU A 96 7.70 -7.09 -8.94
CA GLU A 96 6.54 -7.19 -9.83
C GLU A 96 5.62 -8.30 -9.32
N ASP A 97 4.35 -7.99 -9.11
CA ASP A 97 3.35 -8.98 -8.78
C ASP A 97 3.18 -9.99 -9.92
N LYS A 98 2.65 -11.16 -9.59
CA LYS A 98 2.24 -12.12 -10.62
C LYS A 98 1.31 -11.44 -11.62
N PRO A 99 1.47 -11.73 -12.94
CA PRO A 99 0.53 -11.26 -13.94
C PRO A 99 -0.90 -11.69 -13.53
N THR A 100 -1.75 -10.70 -13.29
CA THR A 100 -3.19 -10.92 -13.16
C THR A 100 -3.77 -11.09 -14.57
N GLU A 101 -5.02 -11.56 -14.68
CA GLU A 101 -5.71 -11.67 -15.98
C GLU A 101 -5.83 -10.32 -16.72
N ASP A 102 -5.62 -9.21 -16.02
CA ASP A 102 -5.56 -7.88 -16.58
C ASP A 102 -4.10 -7.38 -16.65
N PRO A 103 -3.49 -7.34 -17.87
CA PRO A 103 -2.11 -6.87 -18.04
C PRO A 103 -1.90 -5.39 -17.66
N GLN A 104 -2.98 -4.59 -17.55
CA GLN A 104 -2.91 -3.18 -17.14
C GLN A 104 -2.80 -3.00 -15.63
N ARG A 105 -2.98 -4.08 -14.86
CA ARG A 105 -2.88 -4.12 -13.39
C ARG A 105 -1.56 -4.72 -12.89
N MET A 106 -0.47 -4.54 -13.59
CA MET A 106 0.84 -4.93 -13.07
C MET A 106 1.26 -3.95 -11.96
N ASN A 107 1.15 -4.42 -10.72
CA ASN A 107 1.68 -3.71 -9.57
C ASN A 107 3.20 -3.87 -9.56
N ARG A 108 3.91 -2.81 -9.92
CA ARG A 108 5.36 -2.75 -9.87
C ARG A 108 5.79 -1.74 -8.81
N LEU A 109 6.46 -2.23 -7.78
CA LEU A 109 7.23 -1.42 -6.87
C LEU A 109 8.62 -1.22 -7.47
N GLU A 110 9.07 0.02 -7.53
CA GLU A 110 10.43 0.37 -7.93
C GLU A 110 11.11 1.15 -6.80
N VAL A 111 12.36 0.78 -6.50
CA VAL A 111 13.20 1.46 -5.52
C VAL A 111 14.40 2.03 -6.25
N THR A 112 14.51 3.37 -6.23
CA THR A 112 15.60 4.10 -6.90
C THR A 112 16.63 4.60 -5.91
N VAL A 113 17.86 4.74 -6.38
CA VAL A 113 18.95 5.39 -5.64
C VAL A 113 18.91 6.88 -5.98
N GLU A 114 18.58 7.71 -5.00
CA GLU A 114 18.58 9.16 -5.14
C GLU A 114 19.94 9.76 -4.84
N ARG A 115 20.67 9.14 -3.92
CA ARG A 115 22.00 9.57 -3.49
C ARG A 115 22.82 8.36 -3.03
N ASP A 116 24.10 8.37 -3.37
CA ASP A 116 25.07 7.32 -3.04
C ASP A 116 26.39 8.05 -2.77
N ASP A 117 26.67 8.36 -1.50
CA ASP A 117 27.73 9.25 -1.06
C ASP A 117 28.80 8.49 -0.29
N LEU A 118 29.78 7.96 -1.01
CA LEU A 118 30.93 7.29 -0.42
C LEU A 118 32.00 8.31 0.03
N VAL A 119 32.27 8.37 1.33
CA VAL A 119 33.29 9.21 1.92
C VAL A 119 34.24 8.38 2.79
N GLY A 120 35.39 8.01 2.24
CA GLY A 120 36.37 7.19 2.96
C GLY A 120 35.90 5.76 3.19
N ASP A 121 35.61 5.41 4.45
CA ASP A 121 35.13 4.11 4.88
C ASP A 121 33.62 4.12 5.24
N GLU A 122 32.94 5.23 4.98
CA GLU A 122 31.50 5.43 5.23
C GLU A 122 30.77 5.69 3.92
N ASP A 123 29.54 5.18 3.81
CA ASP A 123 28.68 5.35 2.66
C ASP A 123 27.25 5.60 3.11
N GLU A 124 26.61 6.62 2.54
CA GLU A 124 25.18 6.90 2.73
C GLU A 124 24.42 6.68 1.44
N ILE A 125 23.55 5.66 1.43
CA ILE A 125 22.71 5.33 0.29
C ILE A 125 21.28 5.77 0.60
N GLU A 126 20.78 6.77 -0.12
CA GLU A 126 19.39 7.21 -0.05
C GLU A 126 18.56 6.55 -1.13
N LEU A 127 17.51 5.85 -0.72
CA LEU A 127 16.59 5.15 -1.59
C LEU A 127 15.22 5.83 -1.56
N ALA A 128 14.58 5.99 -2.74
CA ALA A 128 13.20 6.41 -2.87
C ALA A 128 12.32 5.21 -3.28
N LEU A 129 11.17 5.07 -2.62
CA LEU A 129 10.21 3.99 -2.87
C LEU A 129 9.07 4.51 -3.75
N HIS A 130 9.02 4.05 -5.01
CA HIS A 130 7.96 4.38 -5.96
C HIS A 130 6.88 3.29 -5.91
N LEU A 131 5.79 3.62 -5.21
CA LEU A 131 4.66 2.71 -5.06
C LEU A 131 3.87 2.58 -6.37
N PRO A 132 3.23 1.42 -6.65
CA PRO A 132 2.31 1.25 -7.76
C PRO A 132 1.18 2.28 -7.75
N GLN A 133 0.71 2.69 -8.95
CA GLN A 133 -0.33 3.72 -9.08
C GLN A 133 -1.61 3.39 -8.30
N GLU A 134 -2.00 2.12 -8.20
CA GLU A 134 -3.18 1.70 -7.44
C GLU A 134 -3.03 1.95 -5.93
N LEU A 135 -1.85 1.76 -5.38
CA LEU A 135 -1.55 2.09 -3.98
C LEU A 135 -1.41 3.60 -3.79
N GLN A 136 -0.86 4.33 -4.78
CA GLN A 136 -0.80 5.79 -4.77
C GLN A 136 -2.19 6.43 -4.82
N ALA A 137 -3.14 5.84 -5.55
CA ALA A 137 -4.51 6.36 -5.62
C ALA A 137 -5.26 6.29 -4.28
N GLN A 138 -4.81 5.44 -3.35
CA GLN A 138 -5.40 5.27 -2.00
C GLN A 138 -4.54 5.88 -0.90
N ALA A 139 -3.28 6.19 -1.17
CA ALA A 139 -2.33 6.79 -0.24
C ALA A 139 -2.13 8.28 -0.55
N LEU A 140 -1.52 8.99 0.39
CA LEU A 140 -1.02 10.34 0.10
C LEU A 140 0.05 10.25 -0.99
N PRO A 141 0.13 11.25 -1.90
CA PRO A 141 1.12 11.29 -2.98
C PRO A 141 2.49 11.72 -2.43
N ILE A 142 3.06 10.87 -1.62
CA ILE A 142 4.37 11.05 -1.00
C ILE A 142 5.28 9.89 -1.42
N THR A 143 6.54 10.21 -1.63
CA THR A 143 7.57 9.21 -1.87
C THR A 143 8.36 9.02 -0.57
N PRO A 144 8.26 7.86 0.11
CA PRO A 144 9.09 7.57 1.26
C PRO A 144 10.55 7.40 0.81
N HIS A 145 11.47 7.96 1.60
CA HIS A 145 12.90 7.79 1.43
C HIS A 145 13.47 7.01 2.60
N ILE A 146 14.41 6.13 2.31
CA ILE A 146 15.14 5.38 3.34
C ILE A 146 16.63 5.63 3.10
N ILE A 147 17.31 6.13 4.13
CA ILE A 147 18.76 6.35 4.11
C ILE A 147 19.41 5.23 4.91
N PHE A 148 20.33 4.54 4.28
CA PHE A 148 21.17 3.51 4.88
C PHE A 148 22.56 4.06 5.07
N ALA A 149 22.99 4.30 6.32
CA ALA A 149 24.36 4.63 6.63
C ALA A 149 25.15 3.36 6.86
N MET A 150 26.26 3.22 6.16
CA MET A 150 27.10 2.04 6.18
C MET A 150 28.55 2.41 6.44
N LYS A 151 29.28 1.55 7.14
CA LYS A 151 30.71 1.72 7.43
C LYS A 151 31.47 0.43 7.22
N THR A 152 32.70 0.52 6.72
CA THR A 152 33.57 -0.63 6.56
C THR A 152 34.22 -1.01 7.89
N GLU A 153 34.00 -2.24 8.35
CA GLU A 153 34.66 -2.86 9.49
C GLU A 153 35.22 -4.23 9.08
N ALA A 154 36.55 -4.44 9.24
CA ALA A 154 37.24 -5.68 8.87
C ALA A 154 36.88 -6.13 7.43
N ASP A 155 37.10 -5.25 6.47
CA ASP A 155 36.89 -5.45 5.03
C ASP A 155 35.43 -5.82 4.66
N ARG A 156 34.47 -5.43 5.50
CA ARG A 156 33.04 -5.68 5.25
C ARG A 156 32.20 -4.46 5.59
N TRP A 157 31.26 -4.13 4.72
CA TRP A 157 30.26 -3.12 4.97
C TRP A 157 29.32 -3.54 6.11
N ARG A 158 29.14 -2.64 7.09
CA ARG A 158 28.24 -2.77 8.24
C ARG A 158 27.17 -1.71 8.16
N LEU A 159 25.93 -2.09 8.39
CA LEU A 159 24.81 -1.16 8.50
C LEU A 159 24.86 -0.50 9.88
N THR A 160 25.17 0.79 9.93
CA THR A 160 25.31 1.55 11.18
C THR A 160 24.04 2.29 11.56
N ASP A 161 23.27 2.76 10.57
CA ASP A 161 22.02 3.49 10.80
C ASP A 161 21.02 3.27 9.67
N VAL A 162 19.73 3.39 9.98
CA VAL A 162 18.63 3.41 9.02
C VAL A 162 17.70 4.56 9.37
N THR A 163 17.62 5.55 8.48
CA THR A 163 16.72 6.69 8.64
C THR A 163 15.57 6.59 7.65
N VAL A 164 14.33 6.68 8.14
CA VAL A 164 13.14 6.76 7.27
C VAL A 164 12.68 8.20 7.24
N MET A 165 12.63 8.77 6.05
CA MET A 165 12.25 10.17 5.83
C MET A 165 11.02 10.25 4.93
N VAL A 166 10.09 11.13 5.28
CA VAL A 166 8.91 11.45 4.48
C VAL A 166 8.86 12.95 4.28
N LYS A 167 8.87 13.38 3.03
CA LYS A 167 8.81 14.79 2.66
C LYS A 167 7.39 15.17 2.25
N PHE A 168 6.84 16.19 2.93
CA PHE A 168 5.54 16.78 2.61
C PHE A 168 5.75 18.15 1.96
N PRO A 169 5.61 18.29 0.63
CA PRO A 169 5.82 19.56 -0.05
C PRO A 169 4.61 20.49 0.10
N LEU A 170 4.37 21.01 1.32
CA LEU A 170 3.18 21.78 1.67
C LEU A 170 3.02 23.10 0.90
N ALA A 171 4.08 23.57 0.25
CA ALA A 171 4.03 24.75 -0.61
C ALA A 171 3.71 24.43 -2.08
N ASP A 172 3.61 23.15 -2.44
CA ASP A 172 3.30 22.70 -3.80
C ASP A 172 1.78 22.62 -3.99
N PRO A 173 1.19 23.45 -4.88
CA PRO A 173 -0.26 23.41 -5.14
C PRO A 173 -0.76 22.07 -5.69
N ASP A 174 0.04 21.37 -6.48
CA ASP A 174 -0.36 20.08 -7.06
C ASP A 174 -0.38 19.00 -5.98
N PHE A 175 0.53 19.05 -5.03
CA PHE A 175 0.50 18.18 -3.86
C PHE A 175 -0.74 18.42 -3.00
N LEU A 176 -1.07 19.68 -2.69
CA LEU A 176 -2.25 20.04 -1.90
C LEU A 176 -3.54 19.56 -2.60
N LYS A 177 -3.64 19.82 -3.91
CA LYS A 177 -4.76 19.34 -4.71
C LYS A 177 -4.89 17.82 -4.70
N SER A 178 -3.79 17.08 -4.77
CA SER A 178 -3.80 15.63 -4.72
C SER A 178 -4.25 15.08 -3.37
N ILE A 179 -3.94 15.78 -2.26
CA ILE A 179 -4.48 15.47 -0.92
C ILE A 179 -6.01 15.67 -0.91
N GLU A 180 -6.49 16.79 -1.42
CA GLU A 180 -7.92 17.08 -1.51
C GLU A 180 -8.66 16.04 -2.34
N ASP A 181 -8.12 15.69 -3.52
CA ASP A 181 -8.66 14.67 -4.41
C ASP A 181 -8.70 13.28 -3.75
N THR A 182 -7.63 12.91 -3.04
CA THR A 182 -7.56 11.65 -2.29
C THR A 182 -8.60 11.62 -1.17
N GLN A 183 -8.71 12.70 -0.40
CA GLN A 183 -9.70 12.80 0.66
C GLN A 183 -11.14 12.76 0.11
N ARG A 184 -11.38 13.45 -1.02
CA ARG A 184 -12.68 13.41 -1.71
C ARG A 184 -13.07 12.00 -2.12
N LYS A 185 -12.17 11.26 -2.80
CA LYS A 185 -12.40 9.87 -3.20
C LYS A 185 -12.70 8.97 -2.00
N LYS A 186 -11.95 9.13 -0.92
CA LYS A 186 -12.14 8.38 0.32
C LYS A 186 -13.52 8.67 0.96
N ASN A 187 -13.90 9.94 1.02
CA ASN A 187 -15.21 10.34 1.53
C ASN A 187 -16.35 9.77 0.67
N GLU A 188 -16.23 9.81 -0.66
CA GLU A 188 -17.21 9.21 -1.58
C GLU A 188 -17.32 7.69 -1.38
N GLN A 189 -16.20 6.97 -1.23
CA GLN A 189 -16.23 5.52 -0.96
C GLN A 189 -16.93 5.20 0.36
N MET A 190 -16.63 5.96 1.42
CA MET A 190 -17.32 5.81 2.71
C MET A 190 -18.82 6.11 2.59
N THR A 191 -19.18 7.10 1.79
CA THR A 191 -20.58 7.48 1.54
C THR A 191 -21.32 6.39 0.78
N LEU A 192 -20.73 5.81 -0.24
CA LEU A 192 -21.28 4.66 -0.96
C LEU A 192 -21.53 3.47 -0.05
N TRP A 193 -20.58 3.18 0.85
CA TRP A 193 -20.79 2.15 1.88
C TRP A 193 -21.95 2.50 2.81
N ALA A 194 -22.05 3.75 3.27
CA ALA A 194 -23.11 4.20 4.15
C ALA A 194 -24.50 4.13 3.49
N ILE A 195 -24.62 4.55 2.22
CA ILE A 195 -25.89 4.44 1.45
C ILE A 195 -26.33 2.98 1.32
N ARG A 196 -25.40 2.05 1.06
CA ARG A 196 -25.69 0.60 1.02
C ARG A 196 -26.14 0.08 2.37
N THR A 197 -25.50 0.55 3.44
CA THR A 197 -25.88 0.17 4.81
C THR A 197 -27.29 0.64 5.15
N ILE A 198 -27.68 1.86 4.72
CA ILE A 198 -29.05 2.36 4.87
C ILE A 198 -30.02 1.47 4.10
N GLY A 199 -29.73 1.16 2.82
CA GLY A 199 -30.59 0.28 2.00
C GLY A 199 -30.80 -1.10 2.64
N ALA A 200 -29.72 -1.75 3.04
CA ALA A 200 -29.77 -3.05 3.71
C ALA A 200 -30.55 -3.01 5.05
N ALA A 201 -30.41 -1.91 5.80
CA ALA A 201 -31.16 -1.71 7.05
C ALA A 201 -32.64 -1.51 6.81
N GLU A 202 -33.00 -0.76 5.76
CA GLU A 202 -34.41 -0.56 5.33
C GLU A 202 -35.04 -1.88 4.86
N ASP A 203 -34.35 -2.66 4.04
CA ASP A 203 -34.81 -3.98 3.60
C ASP A 203 -35.06 -4.91 4.80
N GLY A 204 -34.10 -4.95 5.73
CA GLY A 204 -34.26 -5.72 6.96
C GLY A 204 -35.38 -5.21 7.87
N TYR A 205 -35.63 -3.92 7.92
CA TYR A 205 -36.74 -3.34 8.67
C TYR A 205 -38.07 -3.72 8.01
N HIS A 206 -38.18 -3.54 6.69
CA HIS A 206 -39.37 -3.89 5.90
C HIS A 206 -39.74 -5.37 6.03
N ALA A 207 -38.73 -6.26 5.95
CA ALA A 207 -38.96 -7.71 6.12
C ALA A 207 -39.59 -8.07 7.49
N ARG A 208 -39.24 -7.31 8.54
CA ARG A 208 -39.75 -7.55 9.92
C ARG A 208 -41.07 -6.84 10.24
N ARG A 209 -41.33 -5.68 9.61
CA ARG A 209 -42.41 -4.77 9.98
C ARG A 209 -43.48 -4.61 8.89
N GLY A 210 -43.19 -5.03 7.65
CA GLY A 210 -44.06 -4.83 6.49
C GLY A 210 -44.08 -3.38 5.97
N SER A 211 -43.19 -2.52 6.49
CA SER A 211 -43.04 -1.12 6.07
C SER A 211 -41.61 -0.65 6.24
N TYR A 212 -41.21 0.37 5.52
CA TYR A 212 -39.90 1.02 5.68
C TYR A 212 -39.86 1.93 6.91
N ALA A 213 -38.63 2.20 7.44
CA ALA A 213 -38.45 2.91 8.71
C ALA A 213 -38.66 4.42 8.62
N CYS A 214 -38.55 5.01 7.45
CA CYS A 214 -38.73 6.44 7.16
C CYS A 214 -37.82 7.41 7.94
N SER A 215 -36.82 6.91 8.70
CA SER A 215 -35.86 7.76 9.39
C SER A 215 -34.61 6.96 9.79
N LEU A 216 -33.43 7.61 9.76
CA LEU A 216 -32.17 7.02 10.20
C LEU A 216 -32.21 6.64 11.68
N THR A 217 -32.85 7.43 12.52
CA THR A 217 -33.04 7.14 13.95
C THR A 217 -33.96 5.93 14.17
N GLY A 218 -35.00 5.76 13.34
CA GLY A 218 -35.85 4.58 13.34
C GLY A 218 -35.11 3.31 12.98
N LEU A 219 -34.23 3.37 11.97
CA LEU A 219 -33.34 2.27 11.59
C LEU A 219 -32.35 1.90 12.72
N SER A 220 -31.76 2.91 13.35
CA SER A 220 -30.83 2.70 14.46
C SER A 220 -31.51 2.05 15.67
N ALA A 221 -32.70 2.52 16.03
CA ALA A 221 -33.44 1.97 17.15
C ALA A 221 -33.89 0.51 16.93
N ALA A 222 -34.20 0.14 15.68
CA ALA A 222 -34.62 -1.20 15.30
C ALA A 222 -33.49 -2.20 15.15
N ASN A 223 -32.27 -1.73 14.90
CA ASN A 223 -31.05 -2.53 14.71
C ASN A 223 -30.13 -2.49 15.95
N LYS A 224 -30.71 -2.51 17.17
CA LYS A 224 -29.93 -2.72 18.40
C LYS A 224 -29.19 -4.05 18.29
N PRO A 225 -27.94 -4.14 18.83
CA PRO A 225 -27.18 -5.37 18.79
C PRO A 225 -28.00 -6.50 19.41
N ALA A 226 -28.28 -7.52 18.60
CA ALA A 226 -28.71 -8.81 19.16
C ALA A 226 -27.50 -9.42 19.86
N PRO A 227 -27.68 -10.18 20.94
CA PRO A 227 -26.57 -10.85 21.65
C PRO A 227 -25.74 -11.77 20.75
N GLU A 228 -26.22 -12.11 19.56
CA GLU A 228 -25.61 -13.05 18.60
C GLU A 228 -25.16 -12.38 17.27
N GLY A 229 -24.63 -11.13 17.32
CA GLY A 229 -23.87 -10.58 16.20
C GLY A 229 -24.65 -9.99 15.03
N GLY A 230 -25.89 -9.55 15.22
CA GLY A 230 -26.62 -8.76 14.22
C GLY A 230 -25.95 -7.41 14.01
N GLY A 231 -25.70 -7.02 12.75
CA GLY A 231 -24.98 -5.81 12.36
C GLY A 231 -25.57 -4.56 13.03
N VAL A 232 -24.72 -3.86 13.78
CA VAL A 232 -25.09 -2.61 14.44
C VAL A 232 -25.16 -1.52 13.37
N PHE A 233 -26.34 -0.87 13.24
CA PHE A 233 -26.44 0.35 12.44
C PHE A 233 -25.54 1.42 13.09
N ASP A 234 -24.62 1.97 12.30
CA ASP A 234 -23.61 2.90 12.76
C ASP A 234 -24.23 4.10 13.52
N PRO A 235 -23.88 4.34 14.80
CA PRO A 235 -24.42 5.44 15.58
C PRO A 235 -24.16 6.82 14.98
N GLU A 236 -23.00 7.01 14.31
CA GLU A 236 -22.69 8.26 13.62
C GLU A 236 -23.64 8.48 12.45
N LEU A 237 -23.88 7.44 11.64
CA LEU A 237 -24.81 7.49 10.52
C LEU A 237 -26.26 7.77 10.99
N ALA A 238 -26.63 7.31 12.18
CA ALA A 238 -27.93 7.59 12.79
C ALA A 238 -28.16 9.08 13.06
N THR A 239 -27.10 9.87 13.25
CA THR A 239 -27.17 11.34 13.39
C THR A 239 -27.42 12.06 12.07
N GLY A 240 -27.37 11.35 10.95
CA GLY A 240 -27.47 11.92 9.60
C GLY A 240 -26.20 12.57 9.10
N ARG A 241 -25.05 12.38 9.75
CA ARG A 241 -23.76 12.95 9.31
C ARG A 241 -22.66 11.91 9.43
N LYS A 242 -21.87 11.73 8.35
CA LYS A 242 -20.70 10.86 8.34
C LYS A 242 -19.77 11.21 7.18
N GLY A 243 -18.45 11.19 7.41
CA GLY A 243 -17.44 11.30 6.35
C GLY A 243 -17.55 12.54 5.47
N GLY A 244 -17.99 13.68 6.03
CA GLY A 244 -18.18 14.93 5.27
C GLY A 244 -19.49 15.00 4.47
N TYR A 245 -20.44 14.08 4.72
CA TYR A 245 -21.76 14.03 4.09
C TYR A 245 -22.90 14.16 5.08
N VAL A 246 -24.03 14.67 4.58
CA VAL A 246 -25.32 14.69 5.26
C VAL A 246 -26.21 13.64 4.61
N PHE A 247 -26.78 12.76 5.42
CA PHE A 247 -27.67 11.68 4.99
C PHE A 247 -29.10 11.95 5.42
N ALA A 248 -30.04 11.64 4.55
CA ALA A 248 -31.45 11.75 4.86
C ALA A 248 -32.27 10.64 4.16
N ILE A 249 -33.39 10.26 4.78
CA ILE A 249 -34.46 9.47 4.17
C ILE A 249 -35.58 10.42 3.83
N SER A 250 -36.09 10.34 2.61
CA SER A 250 -37.15 11.22 2.09
C SER A 250 -38.16 10.42 1.25
N GLY A 251 -39.33 11.02 0.99
CA GLY A 251 -40.35 10.41 0.13
C GLY A 251 -40.81 9.03 0.60
N CYS A 252 -40.80 8.82 1.93
CA CYS A 252 -41.17 7.54 2.51
C CYS A 252 -42.66 7.49 2.83
N ASP A 253 -43.34 6.44 2.36
CA ASP A 253 -44.78 6.20 2.60
C ASP A 253 -45.06 4.81 3.20
N GLY A 254 -44.03 4.14 3.71
CA GLY A 254 -44.10 2.79 4.26
C GLY A 254 -43.91 1.69 3.21
N LEU A 255 -44.18 1.94 1.94
CA LEU A 255 -43.95 1.02 0.82
C LEU A 255 -42.77 1.43 -0.04
N HIS A 256 -42.41 2.72 -0.01
CA HIS A 256 -41.31 3.30 -0.76
C HIS A 256 -40.44 4.14 0.15
N TYR A 257 -39.19 4.29 -0.17
CA TYR A 257 -38.25 5.23 0.46
C TYR A 257 -37.24 5.75 -0.56
N LYS A 258 -36.63 6.86 -0.24
CA LYS A 258 -35.45 7.40 -0.94
C LYS A 258 -34.40 7.77 0.09
N ALA A 259 -33.22 7.19 -0.01
CA ALA A 259 -32.09 7.59 0.81
C ALA A 259 -31.13 8.45 -0.03
N VAL A 260 -30.67 9.53 0.56
CA VAL A 260 -29.77 10.50 -0.10
C VAL A 260 -28.59 10.82 0.78
N ALA A 261 -27.47 11.16 0.13
CA ALA A 261 -26.26 11.68 0.76
C ALA A 261 -25.76 12.88 -0.05
N GLU A 262 -25.69 14.05 0.60
CA GLU A 262 -25.15 15.27 0.03
C GLU A 262 -23.85 15.66 0.72
N PRO A 263 -22.85 16.23 0.02
CA PRO A 263 -21.68 16.82 0.66
C PRO A 263 -22.12 17.87 1.70
N ALA A 264 -21.52 17.84 2.89
CA ALA A 264 -21.82 18.80 3.95
C ALA A 264 -21.34 20.22 3.63
N ILE A 265 -20.38 20.34 2.71
CA ILE A 265 -19.84 21.60 2.19
C ILE A 265 -20.27 21.69 0.72
N ALA A 266 -21.10 22.69 0.41
CA ALA A 266 -21.49 22.97 -0.96
C ALA A 266 -20.27 23.28 -1.84
N ASP A 267 -20.37 22.94 -3.10
CA ASP A 267 -19.31 23.18 -4.12
C ASP A 267 -17.94 22.58 -3.78
N SER A 268 -17.90 21.54 -2.92
CA SER A 268 -16.66 20.83 -2.57
C SER A 268 -16.11 19.96 -3.71
N GLY A 269 -16.81 19.88 -4.86
CA GLY A 269 -16.50 18.99 -5.97
C GLY A 269 -16.81 17.51 -5.69
N GLN A 270 -17.45 17.20 -4.55
CA GLN A 270 -17.91 15.86 -4.22
C GLN A 270 -19.28 15.58 -4.85
N ARG A 271 -19.48 14.32 -5.25
CA ARG A 271 -20.77 13.89 -5.83
C ARG A 271 -21.82 13.69 -4.73
N ALA A 272 -23.10 13.94 -5.04
CA ALA A 272 -24.16 13.41 -4.20
C ALA A 272 -24.54 12.00 -4.64
N PHE A 273 -25.05 11.20 -3.68
CA PHE A 273 -25.47 9.82 -3.92
C PHE A 273 -26.91 9.62 -3.46
N CYS A 274 -27.63 8.73 -4.14
CA CYS A 274 -28.99 8.39 -3.78
C CYS A 274 -29.32 6.94 -4.14
N THR A 275 -30.28 6.36 -3.42
CA THR A 275 -30.88 5.06 -3.69
C THR A 275 -32.36 5.07 -3.34
N ASP A 276 -33.09 4.06 -3.77
CA ASP A 276 -34.48 3.81 -3.43
C ASP A 276 -34.68 2.31 -3.10
N GLU A 277 -35.91 1.88 -2.90
CA GLU A 277 -36.30 0.50 -2.60
C GLU A 277 -35.88 -0.52 -3.65
N ARG A 278 -35.45 -0.10 -4.83
CA ARG A 278 -34.91 -0.98 -5.89
C ARG A 278 -33.42 -1.29 -5.69
N GLY A 279 -32.75 -0.58 -4.76
CA GLY A 279 -31.35 -0.82 -4.39
C GLY A 279 -30.30 -0.29 -5.38
N ALA A 280 -30.70 0.28 -6.53
CA ALA A 280 -29.75 0.91 -7.46
C ALA A 280 -29.20 2.20 -6.85
N ILE A 281 -27.87 2.33 -6.83
CA ILE A 281 -27.20 3.55 -6.37
C ILE A 281 -26.92 4.44 -7.56
N ARG A 282 -27.31 5.69 -7.45
CA ARG A 282 -27.07 6.73 -8.45
C ARG A 282 -26.20 7.83 -7.87
N ALA A 283 -25.53 8.59 -8.73
CA ALA A 283 -24.70 9.73 -8.35
C ALA A 283 -25.03 10.95 -9.21
N SER A 284 -24.84 12.14 -8.64
CA SER A 284 -24.87 13.41 -9.37
C SER A 284 -23.59 14.21 -9.13
N ALA A 285 -22.98 14.68 -10.24
CA ALA A 285 -21.70 15.38 -10.19
C ALA A 285 -21.78 16.78 -9.55
N ASP A 286 -22.99 17.37 -9.49
CA ASP A 286 -23.22 18.70 -8.90
C ASP A 286 -23.35 18.67 -7.36
N GLY A 287 -23.22 17.50 -6.76
CA GLY A 287 -23.30 17.33 -5.31
C GLY A 287 -24.70 17.50 -4.71
N LYS A 288 -25.78 17.51 -5.53
CA LYS A 288 -27.14 17.75 -5.05
C LYS A 288 -27.99 16.48 -5.05
N ALA A 289 -28.62 16.19 -3.92
CA ALA A 289 -29.54 15.06 -3.79
C ALA A 289 -30.74 15.16 -4.72
N THR A 290 -31.25 16.37 -4.95
CA THR A 290 -32.37 16.61 -5.87
C THR A 290 -32.08 16.20 -7.30
N THR A 291 -30.87 16.54 -7.79
CA THR A 291 -30.40 16.12 -9.12
C THR A 291 -30.15 14.61 -9.17
N CYS A 292 -29.57 14.03 -8.11
CA CYS A 292 -29.36 12.59 -8.00
C CYS A 292 -30.66 11.81 -8.12
N LEU A 293 -31.70 12.22 -7.39
CA LEU A 293 -33.03 11.58 -7.43
C LEU A 293 -33.74 11.74 -8.77
N ALA A 294 -33.54 12.88 -9.45
CA ALA A 294 -34.23 13.18 -10.72
C ALA A 294 -33.55 12.52 -11.93
N SER A 295 -32.22 12.58 -11.99
CA SER A 295 -31.43 12.23 -13.19
C SER A 295 -30.04 11.73 -12.89
N GLY A 296 -29.78 11.24 -11.66
CA GLY A 296 -28.48 10.69 -11.28
C GLY A 296 -28.08 9.51 -12.15
N GLU A 297 -26.78 9.44 -12.47
CA GLU A 297 -26.18 8.34 -13.20
C GLU A 297 -26.10 7.09 -12.30
N GLU A 298 -26.56 5.95 -12.81
CA GLU A 298 -26.48 4.69 -12.08
C GLU A 298 -25.02 4.19 -12.05
N LEU A 299 -24.56 3.83 -10.87
CA LEU A 299 -23.20 3.36 -10.66
C LEU A 299 -23.10 1.87 -10.94
N ASP A 300 -22.12 1.47 -11.78
CA ASP A 300 -21.84 0.07 -12.08
C ASP A 300 -21.40 -0.68 -10.80
N PRO A 301 -22.18 -1.69 -10.35
CA PRO A 301 -21.85 -2.46 -9.16
C PRO A 301 -20.54 -3.26 -9.29
N LYS A 302 -20.02 -3.46 -10.50
CA LYS A 302 -18.71 -4.13 -10.75
C LYS A 302 -17.53 -3.21 -10.49
N VAL A 303 -17.67 -1.91 -10.77
CA VAL A 303 -16.64 -0.89 -10.52
C VAL A 303 -16.61 -0.50 -9.05
N TYR A 304 -17.77 -0.58 -8.38
CA TYR A 304 -17.91 -0.31 -6.96
C TYR A 304 -18.34 -1.59 -6.23
N PRO A 305 -17.41 -2.55 -5.99
CA PRO A 305 -17.75 -3.86 -5.50
C PRO A 305 -18.56 -3.79 -4.22
N GLN A 306 -19.64 -4.56 -4.19
CA GLN A 306 -20.41 -4.77 -2.98
C GLN A 306 -19.55 -5.57 -2.00
N TYR A 307 -18.99 -4.93 -0.99
CA TYR A 307 -18.47 -5.66 0.17
C TYR A 307 -19.65 -6.35 0.84
N ARG A 308 -19.87 -7.63 0.51
CA ARG A 308 -20.74 -8.50 1.30
C ARG A 308 -19.99 -8.81 2.59
N PHE A 309 -20.39 -8.19 3.68
CA PHE A 309 -20.04 -8.69 5.00
C PHE A 309 -20.70 -10.05 5.19
N GLY A 310 -19.88 -11.10 5.32
CA GLY A 310 -20.31 -12.40 5.86
C GLY A 310 -21.17 -13.24 4.92
N SER A 311 -20.60 -13.79 3.85
CA SER A 311 -20.93 -15.14 3.41
C SER A 311 -19.64 -15.98 3.57
N THR A 312 -19.55 -16.66 4.69
CA THR A 312 -18.78 -17.90 4.77
C THR A 312 -19.55 -18.90 3.92
N ASP A 313 -19.09 -19.18 2.69
CA ASP A 313 -19.25 -20.45 1.99
C ASP A 313 -17.96 -21.23 2.11
#